data_e1575483f75ef947cfa8bccd37482f96
#
_entry.id   e1575483f75ef947cfa8bccd37482f96
#
_cell.length_a   1.000
_cell.length_b   1.000
_cell.length_c   1.000
_cell.angle_alpha   90.00
_cell.angle_beta   90.00
_cell.angle_gamma   90.00
#
_symmetry.space_group_name_H-M   'P 1'
#
loop_
_entity.id
_entity.type
_entity.pdbx_description
1 polymer ?
#
loop_
_entity_poly.entity_id
_entity_poly.type
_entity_poly.pdbx_seq_one_letter_code
_entity_poly.pdbx_strand_id
1 'polypeptide(L)'
;MNRRTFLNTAATAGILIAARERTPGQARNPKRRPDPTTVLAGRTLKQLAEQYRRDLFEDFLPFMDKYIIDHDLGGFMCNADYTGERVNTNKSSWFEGRGTWVYAFLYNNLAREQKYLDVATKSIEFVLRSRPEGEDELWPKELTRDGKPVTQADGEIYGDLFIAEGLAELSKATGNKQYWDEAKTLVRKCVRLYDREDYRPAIGQTYLGRTARPFPGARIQGVWMVLVRVATQMLEMRNDPELEKVAKRSVDAVLNHHFHPGFQLNNELLNHDLSRPANEYSQLVYTGHGIETLWMLLFEAIRIRDNKLFDTFADRFRRHVSVAWDDVYGGVFRNLMNVDANLWTLDKVLWAQEEVLIGSLLVFERTGAPWAREMFDRTYAYVMSTFPLKKYGSPVWAYAGNRKVEFEEFKTRPKRIENYHHPRHLMLNLLAIDRMIDRGGKR
;
A
#
# COMPACT_ATOMS: atom_id res chain seq x y z
N MET A 1 47.48 0.28 49.21
CA MET A 1 46.89 1.38 49.95
C MET A 1 45.49 1.66 49.43
N ASN A 2 44.55 1.42 50.30
CA ASN A 2 43.12 1.63 50.41
C ASN A 2 42.32 2.20 49.21
N ARG A 3 41.50 1.31 48.64
CA ARG A 3 40.15 1.57 48.13
C ARG A 3 39.25 1.85 49.36
N ARG A 4 38.64 3.03 49.43
CA ARG A 4 37.37 3.39 50.10
C ARG A 4 37.34 4.90 50.30
N THR A 5 36.52 5.56 49.53
CA THR A 5 35.62 6.65 49.93
C THR A 5 35.19 7.43 48.70
N PHE A 6 34.12 6.97 48.03
CA PHE A 6 33.27 7.80 47.16
C PHE A 6 31.86 7.22 47.24
N LEU A 7 31.20 7.52 48.34
CA LEU A 7 29.75 7.35 48.46
C LEU A 7 29.24 8.48 49.35
N ASN A 8 28.21 9.10 48.86
CA ASN A 8 27.33 10.10 49.48
C ASN A 8 27.55 11.55 49.06
N THR A 9 26.88 11.89 47.92
CA THR A 9 25.96 13.04 47.90
C THR A 9 24.99 12.79 46.72
N ALA A 10 23.89 12.08 46.99
CA ALA A 10 22.74 12.03 46.14
C ALA A 10 21.91 13.29 46.40
N ALA A 11 22.11 14.31 45.58
CA ALA A 11 21.18 15.43 45.50
C ALA A 11 19.97 14.98 44.66
N THR A 12 18.84 14.80 45.32
CA THR A 12 17.50 14.61 44.76
C THR A 12 17.13 15.86 43.96
N ALA A 13 17.42 15.85 42.66
CA ALA A 13 16.79 16.77 41.70
C ALA A 13 15.46 16.14 41.28
N GLY A 14 14.38 16.50 41.92
CA GLY A 14 13.04 16.19 41.50
C GLY A 14 12.76 16.85 40.16
N ILE A 15 12.68 16.05 39.09
CA ILE A 15 12.18 16.50 37.82
C ILE A 15 10.65 16.59 37.97
N LEU A 16 10.17 17.80 38.22
CA LEU A 16 8.78 18.15 38.03
C LEU A 16 8.46 18.04 36.51
N ILE A 17 7.88 16.91 36.12
CA ILE A 17 7.18 16.82 34.85
C ILE A 17 5.93 17.67 34.98
N ALA A 18 6.01 18.93 34.56
CA ALA A 18 4.86 19.79 34.42
C ALA A 18 3.94 19.14 33.38
N ALA A 19 2.89 18.48 33.86
CA ALA A 19 1.74 18.14 33.04
C ALA A 19 1.21 19.47 32.47
N ARG A 20 1.47 19.70 31.20
CA ARG A 20 0.88 20.83 30.46
C ARG A 20 -0.60 20.54 30.37
N GLU A 21 -1.37 21.12 31.30
CA GLU A 21 -2.84 21.20 31.19
C GLU A 21 -3.19 21.74 29.81
N ARG A 22 -3.92 20.94 29.05
CA ARG A 22 -4.54 21.41 27.81
C ARG A 22 -5.58 22.45 28.17
N THR A 23 -5.30 23.69 27.86
CA THR A 23 -6.28 24.77 27.94
C THR A 23 -7.49 24.40 27.08
N PRO A 24 -8.71 24.31 27.66
CA PRO A 24 -9.92 24.12 26.87
C PRO A 24 -10.24 25.45 26.17
N GLY A 25 -10.29 25.46 24.86
CA GLY A 25 -10.91 26.57 24.14
C GLY A 25 -10.07 27.35 23.16
N GLN A 26 -9.21 26.69 22.36
CA GLN A 26 -8.97 27.24 21.03
C GLN A 26 -10.01 26.65 20.09
N ALA A 27 -11.04 27.45 19.75
CA ALA A 27 -11.93 27.18 18.65
C ALA A 27 -11.07 26.81 17.43
N ARG A 28 -11.22 25.57 16.93
CA ARG A 28 -10.58 25.14 15.69
C ARG A 28 -11.04 26.11 14.60
N ASN A 29 -10.19 27.05 14.22
CA ASN A 29 -10.38 27.80 13.01
C ASN A 29 -10.67 26.77 11.90
N PRO A 30 -11.80 26.84 11.17
CA PRO A 30 -12.09 25.87 10.14
C PRO A 30 -10.89 25.87 9.19
N LYS A 31 -10.07 24.79 9.24
CA LYS A 31 -8.88 24.65 8.41
C LYS A 31 -9.35 24.83 6.97
N ARG A 32 -8.84 25.86 6.29
CA ARG A 32 -9.24 26.16 4.92
C ARG A 32 -8.82 24.99 4.05
N ARG A 33 -9.80 24.29 3.48
CA ARG A 33 -9.51 23.18 2.54
C ARG A 33 -8.68 23.72 1.37
N PRO A 34 -7.76 22.92 0.82
CA PRO A 34 -6.98 23.31 -0.34
C PRO A 34 -7.88 23.77 -1.50
N ASP A 35 -7.43 24.80 -2.19
CA ASP A 35 -8.10 25.43 -3.34
C ASP A 35 -7.11 25.54 -4.52
N PRO A 36 -7.53 26.00 -5.71
CA PRO A 36 -6.67 26.08 -6.89
C PRO A 36 -5.41 26.93 -6.74
N THR A 37 -5.35 27.82 -5.74
CA THR A 37 -4.16 28.64 -5.46
C THR A 37 -3.12 27.90 -4.62
N THR A 38 -3.43 26.69 -4.18
CA THR A 38 -2.54 25.85 -3.38
C THR A 38 -1.27 25.50 -4.16
N VAL A 39 -0.13 25.61 -3.49
CA VAL A 39 1.17 25.17 -3.99
C VAL A 39 1.59 23.94 -3.21
N LEU A 40 1.96 22.86 -3.89
CA LEU A 40 2.49 21.60 -3.33
C LEU A 40 3.82 21.27 -4.00
N ALA A 41 4.80 20.83 -3.21
CA ALA A 41 6.14 20.50 -3.71
C ALA A 41 6.76 21.58 -4.63
N GLY A 42 6.51 22.85 -4.30
CA GLY A 42 6.98 23.99 -5.08
C GLY A 42 6.26 24.22 -6.42
N ARG A 43 5.15 23.53 -6.70
CA ARG A 43 4.39 23.58 -7.95
C ARG A 43 2.95 24.03 -7.70
N THR A 44 2.35 24.73 -8.66
CA THR A 44 0.89 24.90 -8.67
C THR A 44 0.21 23.54 -8.86
N LEU A 45 -1.05 23.42 -8.43
CA LEU A 45 -1.82 22.18 -8.63
C LEU A 45 -1.90 21.77 -10.11
N LYS A 46 -2.03 22.75 -11.04
CA LYS A 46 -2.02 22.47 -12.48
C LYS A 46 -0.69 21.89 -12.96
N GLN A 47 0.44 22.48 -12.57
CA GLN A 47 1.77 21.95 -12.91
C GLN A 47 2.01 20.57 -12.34
N LEU A 48 1.50 20.31 -11.13
CA LEU A 48 1.62 19.01 -10.49
C LEU A 48 0.75 17.98 -11.21
N ALA A 49 -0.50 18.30 -11.57
CA ALA A 49 -1.39 17.44 -12.35
C ALA A 49 -0.77 17.11 -13.73
N GLU A 50 -0.19 18.09 -14.42
CA GLU A 50 0.52 17.88 -15.70
C GLU A 50 1.71 16.93 -15.53
N GLN A 51 2.48 17.03 -14.43
CA GLN A 51 3.57 16.10 -14.15
C GLN A 51 3.05 14.67 -13.95
N TYR A 52 2.03 14.49 -13.11
CA TYR A 52 1.42 13.16 -12.88
C TYR A 52 0.83 12.57 -14.17
N ARG A 53 0.24 13.39 -15.05
CA ARG A 53 -0.27 12.95 -16.36
C ARG A 53 0.87 12.49 -17.27
N ARG A 54 1.97 13.22 -17.35
CA ARG A 54 3.15 12.80 -18.14
C ARG A 54 3.73 11.49 -17.62
N ASP A 55 3.95 11.39 -16.31
CA ASP A 55 4.52 10.19 -15.72
C ASP A 55 3.65 8.95 -15.97
N LEU A 56 2.31 9.11 -15.96
CA LEU A 56 1.38 8.03 -16.23
C LEU A 56 1.24 7.73 -17.74
N PHE A 57 0.84 8.74 -18.55
CA PHE A 57 0.40 8.53 -19.93
C PHE A 57 1.54 8.57 -20.96
N GLU A 58 2.62 9.28 -20.70
CA GLU A 58 3.73 9.42 -21.64
C GLU A 58 4.92 8.52 -21.29
N ASP A 59 5.07 8.13 -20.02
CA ASP A 59 6.18 7.32 -19.55
C ASP A 59 5.75 5.88 -19.20
N PHE A 60 4.92 5.71 -18.17
CA PHE A 60 4.62 4.40 -17.60
C PHE A 60 3.76 3.53 -18.54
N LEU A 61 2.60 4.02 -18.98
CA LEU A 61 1.67 3.23 -19.80
C LEU A 61 2.26 2.80 -21.15
N PRO A 62 3.00 3.65 -21.90
CA PRO A 62 3.67 3.20 -23.13
C PRO A 62 4.74 2.13 -22.91
N PHE A 63 5.46 2.20 -21.77
CA PHE A 63 6.42 1.16 -21.43
C PHE A 63 5.72 -0.17 -21.11
N MET A 64 4.63 -0.12 -20.34
CA MET A 64 3.83 -1.30 -20.03
C MET A 64 3.25 -1.93 -21.28
N ASP A 65 2.70 -1.13 -22.20
CA ASP A 65 2.12 -1.57 -23.47
C ASP A 65 3.15 -2.30 -24.34
N LYS A 66 4.35 -1.73 -24.44
CA LYS A 66 5.40 -2.27 -25.30
C LYS A 66 6.10 -3.51 -24.76
N TYR A 67 6.30 -3.58 -23.43
CA TYR A 67 7.23 -4.57 -22.86
C TYR A 67 6.58 -5.55 -21.88
N ILE A 68 5.50 -5.18 -21.22
CA ILE A 68 4.96 -5.94 -20.08
C ILE A 68 3.65 -6.64 -20.41
N ILE A 69 2.74 -5.98 -21.13
CA ILE A 69 1.45 -6.56 -21.49
C ILE A 69 1.65 -7.69 -22.50
N ASP A 70 0.99 -8.83 -22.26
CA ASP A 70 0.90 -9.92 -23.23
C ASP A 70 -0.35 -9.71 -24.08
N HIS A 71 -0.18 -9.07 -25.23
CA HIS A 71 -1.29 -8.78 -26.15
C HIS A 71 -1.88 -10.04 -26.79
N ASP A 72 -1.13 -11.14 -26.86
CA ASP A 72 -1.56 -12.39 -27.48
C ASP A 72 -2.47 -13.20 -26.54
N LEU A 73 -1.96 -13.49 -25.32
CA LEU A 73 -2.62 -14.38 -24.36
C LEU A 73 -3.33 -13.66 -23.21
N GLY A 74 -3.13 -12.35 -23.09
CA GLY A 74 -3.58 -11.54 -21.96
C GLY A 74 -2.66 -11.61 -20.75
N GLY A 75 -2.75 -10.64 -19.86
CA GLY A 75 -1.97 -10.56 -18.63
C GLY A 75 -0.63 -9.83 -18.75
N PHE A 76 0.22 -9.97 -17.72
CA PHE A 76 1.40 -9.13 -17.51
C PHE A 76 2.66 -9.96 -17.27
N MET A 77 3.65 -9.82 -18.14
CA MET A 77 4.96 -10.45 -18.02
C MET A 77 5.93 -9.53 -17.25
N CYS A 78 5.70 -9.36 -15.96
CA CYS A 78 6.39 -8.37 -15.12
C CYS A 78 7.87 -8.70 -14.81
N ASN A 79 8.36 -9.90 -15.17
CA ASN A 79 9.75 -10.28 -14.99
C ASN A 79 10.65 -9.69 -16.09
N ALA A 80 10.80 -8.38 -16.05
CA ALA A 80 11.62 -7.59 -16.97
C ALA A 80 12.42 -6.53 -16.21
N ASP A 81 13.49 -6.03 -16.81
CA ASP A 81 14.25 -4.91 -16.28
C ASP A 81 13.72 -3.55 -16.78
N TYR A 82 14.39 -2.48 -16.34
CA TYR A 82 14.02 -1.10 -16.70
C TYR A 82 14.27 -0.75 -18.19
N THR A 83 14.93 -1.61 -18.96
CA THR A 83 15.08 -1.47 -20.42
C THR A 83 13.98 -2.20 -21.18
N GLY A 84 13.19 -3.02 -20.49
CA GLY A 84 12.20 -3.92 -21.07
C GLY A 84 12.78 -5.29 -21.44
N GLU A 85 14.04 -5.58 -21.14
CA GLU A 85 14.63 -6.90 -21.32
C GLU A 85 14.00 -7.89 -20.36
N ARG A 86 13.43 -8.97 -20.90
CA ARG A 86 12.72 -9.98 -20.13
C ARG A 86 13.68 -11.00 -19.51
N VAL A 87 13.46 -11.30 -18.23
CA VAL A 87 14.10 -12.43 -17.55
C VAL A 87 13.42 -13.73 -17.98
N ASN A 88 12.09 -13.72 -18.00
CA ASN A 88 11.23 -14.82 -18.47
C ASN A 88 9.84 -14.29 -18.82
N THR A 89 8.96 -15.16 -19.32
CA THR A 89 7.57 -14.82 -19.68
C THR A 89 6.54 -15.28 -18.64
N ASN A 90 6.97 -15.72 -17.47
CA ASN A 90 6.06 -16.14 -16.41
C ASN A 90 5.22 -14.97 -15.90
N LYS A 91 4.03 -15.30 -15.47
CA LYS A 91 3.05 -14.37 -14.92
C LYS A 91 2.78 -14.70 -13.46
N SER A 92 2.32 -13.73 -12.70
CA SER A 92 2.00 -13.93 -11.28
C SER A 92 0.54 -13.61 -11.04
N SER A 93 -0.18 -14.50 -10.34
CA SER A 93 -1.57 -14.25 -9.94
C SER A 93 -1.76 -12.89 -9.24
N TRP A 94 -0.76 -12.44 -8.49
CA TRP A 94 -0.75 -11.11 -7.87
C TRP A 94 -0.77 -9.99 -8.90
N PHE A 95 0.10 -10.07 -9.91
CA PHE A 95 0.21 -9.03 -10.93
C PHE A 95 -0.96 -9.05 -11.90
N GLU A 96 -1.55 -10.22 -12.14
CA GLU A 96 -2.72 -10.33 -12.99
C GLU A 96 -3.92 -9.62 -12.38
N GLY A 97 -4.25 -9.89 -11.12
CA GLY A 97 -5.33 -9.21 -10.41
C GLY A 97 -5.09 -7.70 -10.27
N ARG A 98 -3.88 -7.32 -9.86
CA ARG A 98 -3.46 -5.93 -9.68
C ARG A 98 -3.48 -5.14 -10.98
N GLY A 99 -2.92 -5.71 -12.05
CA GLY A 99 -2.93 -5.07 -13.36
C GLY A 99 -4.34 -4.92 -13.94
N THR A 100 -5.20 -5.94 -13.76
CA THR A 100 -6.63 -5.85 -14.12
C THR A 100 -7.28 -4.65 -13.41
N TRP A 101 -7.04 -4.51 -12.08
CA TRP A 101 -7.55 -3.37 -11.33
C TRP A 101 -7.05 -2.04 -11.90
N VAL A 102 -5.75 -1.92 -12.17
CA VAL A 102 -5.13 -0.68 -12.67
C VAL A 102 -5.77 -0.23 -13.99
N TYR A 103 -5.89 -1.13 -14.96
CA TYR A 103 -6.43 -0.79 -16.27
C TYR A 103 -7.94 -0.56 -16.25
N ALA A 104 -8.69 -1.31 -15.44
CA ALA A 104 -10.12 -1.05 -15.24
C ALA A 104 -10.35 0.28 -14.49
N PHE A 105 -9.54 0.61 -13.48
CA PHE A 105 -9.61 1.87 -12.73
C PHE A 105 -9.26 3.07 -13.62
N LEU A 106 -8.23 2.93 -14.46
CA LEU A 106 -7.83 3.93 -15.45
C LEU A 106 -9.00 4.24 -16.39
N TYR A 107 -9.64 3.19 -16.95
CA TYR A 107 -10.82 3.32 -17.81
C TYR A 107 -11.99 4.00 -17.10
N ASN A 108 -12.25 3.62 -15.86
CA ASN A 108 -13.39 4.14 -15.09
C ASN A 108 -13.26 5.61 -14.68
N ASN A 109 -12.03 6.09 -14.44
CA ASN A 109 -11.83 7.34 -13.70
C ASN A 109 -10.99 8.40 -14.43
N LEU A 110 -10.13 8.03 -15.40
CA LEU A 110 -9.18 8.97 -16.01
C LEU A 110 -9.24 9.05 -17.53
N ALA A 111 -9.33 7.91 -18.20
CA ALA A 111 -9.29 7.85 -19.66
C ALA A 111 -10.17 6.70 -20.18
N ARG A 112 -11.39 7.02 -20.61
CA ARG A 112 -12.39 6.04 -21.09
C ARG A 112 -12.08 5.56 -22.50
N GLU A 113 -10.88 5.00 -22.70
CA GLU A 113 -10.42 4.47 -23.96
C GLU A 113 -10.53 2.94 -23.98
N GLN A 114 -11.10 2.37 -25.05
CA GLN A 114 -11.37 0.93 -25.17
C GLN A 114 -10.12 0.08 -24.98
N LYS A 115 -8.95 0.53 -25.43
CA LYS A 115 -7.68 -0.19 -25.25
C LYS A 115 -7.37 -0.57 -23.79
N TYR A 116 -7.73 0.28 -22.82
CA TYR A 116 -7.51 -0.01 -21.39
C TYR A 116 -8.49 -1.07 -20.87
N LEU A 117 -9.74 -0.99 -21.32
CA LEU A 117 -10.73 -2.02 -20.99
C LEU A 117 -10.36 -3.38 -21.59
N ASP A 118 -9.84 -3.38 -22.81
CA ASP A 118 -9.39 -4.60 -23.50
C ASP A 118 -8.23 -5.28 -22.74
N VAL A 119 -7.25 -4.52 -22.25
CA VAL A 119 -6.15 -5.03 -21.43
C VAL A 119 -6.69 -5.66 -20.15
N ALA A 120 -7.57 -4.97 -19.41
CA ALA A 120 -8.16 -5.49 -18.19
C ALA A 120 -8.97 -6.77 -18.43
N THR A 121 -9.79 -6.78 -19.50
CA THR A 121 -10.64 -7.92 -19.85
C THR A 121 -9.80 -9.13 -20.24
N LYS A 122 -8.83 -8.97 -21.13
CA LYS A 122 -7.93 -10.08 -21.54
C LYS A 122 -7.12 -10.62 -20.36
N SER A 123 -6.68 -9.76 -19.43
CA SER A 123 -5.95 -10.20 -18.26
C SER A 123 -6.81 -11.04 -17.33
N ILE A 124 -8.04 -10.62 -17.05
CA ILE A 124 -8.93 -11.42 -16.18
C ILE A 124 -9.39 -12.71 -16.84
N GLU A 125 -9.62 -12.70 -18.15
CA GLU A 125 -9.93 -13.93 -18.90
C GLU A 125 -8.78 -14.93 -18.86
N PHE A 126 -7.53 -14.46 -18.94
CA PHE A 126 -6.34 -15.31 -18.76
C PHE A 126 -6.34 -15.95 -17.38
N VAL A 127 -6.52 -15.17 -16.32
CA VAL A 127 -6.54 -15.67 -14.94
C VAL A 127 -7.67 -16.68 -14.74
N LEU A 128 -8.88 -16.37 -15.20
CA LEU A 128 -10.03 -17.25 -15.00
C LEU A 128 -9.88 -18.59 -15.73
N ARG A 129 -9.17 -18.65 -16.87
CA ARG A 129 -8.81 -19.92 -17.52
C ARG A 129 -7.84 -20.77 -16.70
N SER A 130 -7.03 -20.13 -15.84
CA SER A 130 -6.07 -20.79 -14.96
C SER A 130 -6.63 -21.08 -13.56
N ARG A 131 -7.94 -21.06 -13.41
CA ARG A 131 -8.62 -21.28 -12.12
C ARG A 131 -8.30 -22.67 -11.57
N PRO A 132 -7.94 -22.80 -10.28
CA PRO A 132 -7.86 -24.07 -9.60
C PRO A 132 -9.20 -24.81 -9.58
N GLU A 133 -9.18 -26.15 -9.60
CA GLU A 133 -10.39 -26.96 -9.66
C GLU A 133 -11.08 -27.09 -8.28
N GLY A 134 -10.29 -27.14 -7.20
CA GLY A 134 -10.80 -27.30 -5.84
C GLY A 134 -11.39 -26.02 -5.25
N GLU A 135 -12.48 -26.13 -4.50
CA GLU A 135 -13.18 -24.99 -3.88
C GLU A 135 -12.26 -24.17 -2.96
N ASP A 136 -11.38 -24.85 -2.19
CA ASP A 136 -10.43 -24.22 -1.27
C ASP A 136 -9.03 -24.04 -1.86
N GLU A 137 -8.82 -24.45 -3.10
CA GLU A 137 -7.54 -24.24 -3.77
C GLU A 137 -7.34 -22.79 -4.15
N LEU A 138 -6.12 -22.30 -3.88
CA LEU A 138 -5.70 -20.94 -4.23
C LEU A 138 -4.97 -20.94 -5.56
N TRP A 139 -5.03 -19.80 -6.27
CA TRP A 139 -4.21 -19.64 -7.46
C TRP A 139 -2.73 -19.81 -7.15
N PRO A 140 -1.98 -20.55 -8.00
CA PRO A 140 -0.53 -20.61 -7.90
C PRO A 140 0.06 -19.21 -7.97
N LYS A 141 1.11 -18.95 -7.21
CA LYS A 141 1.78 -17.64 -7.23
C LYS A 141 2.34 -17.32 -8.60
N GLU A 142 2.89 -18.33 -9.27
CA GLU A 142 3.52 -18.18 -10.58
C GLU A 142 2.90 -19.12 -11.60
N LEU A 143 2.63 -18.59 -12.78
CA LEU A 143 2.05 -19.25 -13.95
C LEU A 143 3.02 -19.11 -15.13
N THR A 144 3.04 -20.12 -16.01
CA THR A 144 3.66 -19.97 -17.32
C THR A 144 2.92 -18.91 -18.16
N ARG A 145 3.49 -18.47 -19.27
CA ARG A 145 2.85 -17.53 -20.20
C ARG A 145 1.46 -18.00 -20.65
N ASP A 146 1.28 -19.32 -20.84
CA ASP A 146 0.02 -19.94 -21.26
C ASP A 146 -0.93 -20.34 -20.09
N GLY A 147 -0.56 -20.02 -18.83
CA GLY A 147 -1.43 -20.16 -17.66
C GLY A 147 -1.29 -21.47 -16.90
N LYS A 148 -0.26 -22.30 -17.17
CA LYS A 148 -0.01 -23.51 -16.37
C LYS A 148 0.73 -23.16 -15.07
N PRO A 149 0.45 -23.84 -13.95
CA PRO A 149 1.19 -23.64 -12.71
C PRO A 149 2.69 -23.92 -12.88
N VAL A 150 3.54 -22.97 -12.43
CA VAL A 150 4.99 -23.15 -12.30
C VAL A 150 5.33 -23.62 -10.89
N THR A 151 4.61 -23.10 -9.89
CA THR A 151 4.74 -23.46 -8.48
C THR A 151 3.41 -23.93 -7.95
N GLN A 152 3.45 -24.76 -6.90
CA GLN A 152 2.23 -25.04 -6.14
C GLN A 152 1.78 -23.79 -5.40
N ALA A 153 0.49 -23.72 -5.06
CA ALA A 153 -0.02 -22.68 -4.19
C ALA A 153 0.69 -22.79 -2.82
N ASP A 154 1.20 -21.66 -2.33
CA ASP A 154 1.95 -21.57 -1.07
C ASP A 154 1.07 -21.25 0.15
N GLY A 155 -0.26 -21.30 -0.01
CA GLY A 155 -1.23 -20.96 1.03
C GLY A 155 -1.48 -19.45 1.17
N GLU A 156 -0.85 -18.61 0.37
CA GLU A 156 -1.08 -17.17 0.37
C GLU A 156 -2.37 -16.80 -0.34
N ILE A 157 -3.31 -16.21 0.38
CA ILE A 157 -4.60 -15.75 -0.17
C ILE A 157 -4.51 -14.42 -0.96
N TYR A 158 -3.36 -13.79 -1.01
CA TYR A 158 -3.19 -12.50 -1.67
C TYR A 158 -3.50 -12.54 -3.16
N GLY A 159 -3.11 -13.61 -3.86
CA GLY A 159 -3.39 -13.77 -5.29
C GLY A 159 -4.89 -13.69 -5.58
N ASP A 160 -5.66 -14.46 -4.83
CA ASP A 160 -7.12 -14.51 -4.93
C ASP A 160 -7.78 -13.18 -4.57
N LEU A 161 -7.28 -12.51 -3.52
CA LEU A 161 -7.79 -11.19 -3.13
C LEU A 161 -7.51 -10.10 -4.18
N PHE A 162 -6.33 -10.11 -4.82
CA PHE A 162 -6.05 -9.17 -5.90
C PHE A 162 -6.85 -9.48 -7.16
N ILE A 163 -7.10 -10.75 -7.45
CA ILE A 163 -8.03 -11.14 -8.52
C ILE A 163 -9.44 -10.61 -8.21
N ALA A 164 -9.90 -10.73 -6.95
CA ALA A 164 -11.18 -10.18 -6.52
C ALA A 164 -11.23 -8.64 -6.67
N GLU A 165 -10.16 -7.93 -6.32
CA GLU A 165 -10.05 -6.48 -6.50
C GLU A 165 -10.16 -6.09 -7.97
N GLY A 166 -9.45 -6.80 -8.85
CA GLY A 166 -9.51 -6.60 -10.30
C GLY A 166 -10.89 -6.86 -10.87
N LEU A 167 -11.52 -7.98 -10.51
CA LEU A 167 -12.88 -8.35 -10.91
C LEU A 167 -13.91 -7.29 -10.49
N ALA A 168 -13.81 -6.79 -9.27
CA ALA A 168 -14.71 -5.77 -8.76
C ALA A 168 -14.63 -4.48 -9.60
N GLU A 169 -13.42 -3.98 -9.89
CA GLU A 169 -13.25 -2.78 -10.72
C GLU A 169 -13.67 -3.01 -12.17
N LEU A 170 -13.39 -4.19 -12.72
CA LEU A 170 -13.83 -4.56 -14.07
C LEU A 170 -15.36 -4.69 -14.17
N SER A 171 -16.03 -5.18 -13.12
CA SER A 171 -17.50 -5.18 -13.04
C SER A 171 -18.07 -3.77 -13.17
N LYS A 172 -17.45 -2.77 -12.54
CA LYS A 172 -17.83 -1.35 -12.67
C LYS A 172 -17.62 -0.85 -14.13
N ALA A 173 -16.51 -1.24 -14.75
CA ALA A 173 -16.17 -0.81 -16.10
C ALA A 173 -17.12 -1.39 -17.18
N THR A 174 -17.50 -2.65 -17.02
CA THR A 174 -18.30 -3.40 -18.02
C THR A 174 -19.80 -3.44 -17.72
N GLY A 175 -20.21 -3.19 -16.48
CA GLY A 175 -21.57 -3.46 -16.00
C GLY A 175 -21.88 -4.95 -15.80
N ASN A 176 -20.91 -5.85 -16.01
CA ASN A 176 -21.10 -7.29 -15.87
C ASN A 176 -21.17 -7.69 -14.39
N LYS A 177 -22.36 -8.05 -13.93
CA LYS A 177 -22.60 -8.46 -12.53
C LYS A 177 -21.89 -9.75 -12.13
N GLN A 178 -21.61 -10.64 -13.10
CA GLN A 178 -20.91 -11.90 -12.81
C GLN A 178 -19.50 -11.65 -12.26
N TYR A 179 -18.81 -10.62 -12.71
CA TYR A 179 -17.50 -10.24 -12.15
C TYR A 179 -17.59 -9.79 -10.69
N TRP A 180 -18.65 -9.07 -10.34
CA TRP A 180 -18.87 -8.67 -8.94
C TRP A 180 -19.21 -9.87 -8.06
N ASP A 181 -20.06 -10.77 -8.53
CA ASP A 181 -20.46 -11.98 -7.78
C ASP A 181 -19.26 -12.94 -7.60
N GLU A 182 -18.42 -13.05 -8.62
CA GLU A 182 -17.15 -13.80 -8.54
C GLU A 182 -16.18 -13.18 -7.54
N ALA A 183 -15.97 -11.86 -7.59
CA ALA A 183 -15.15 -11.15 -6.62
C ALA A 183 -15.61 -11.43 -5.18
N LYS A 184 -16.92 -11.38 -4.94
CA LYS A 184 -17.49 -11.70 -3.63
C LYS A 184 -17.23 -13.16 -3.22
N THR A 185 -17.32 -14.10 -4.15
CA THR A 185 -17.03 -15.53 -3.90
C THR A 185 -15.57 -15.71 -3.48
N LEU A 186 -14.64 -15.05 -4.14
CA LEU A 186 -13.22 -15.08 -3.77
C LEU A 186 -12.96 -14.45 -2.41
N VAL A 187 -13.57 -13.32 -2.09
CA VAL A 187 -13.46 -12.71 -0.75
C VAL A 187 -13.96 -13.68 0.32
N ARG A 188 -15.10 -14.34 0.12
CA ARG A 188 -15.64 -15.36 1.04
C ARG A 188 -14.68 -16.53 1.24
N LYS A 189 -14.12 -17.05 0.14
CA LYS A 189 -13.12 -18.12 0.19
C LYS A 189 -11.91 -17.70 1.01
N CYS A 190 -11.35 -16.53 0.72
CA CYS A 190 -10.18 -16.00 1.42
C CYS A 190 -10.44 -15.81 2.92
N VAL A 191 -11.60 -15.23 3.30
CA VAL A 191 -11.98 -15.08 4.71
C VAL A 191 -12.10 -16.43 5.39
N ARG A 192 -12.78 -17.42 4.79
CA ARG A 192 -12.93 -18.77 5.33
C ARG A 192 -11.57 -19.44 5.57
N LEU A 193 -10.66 -19.37 4.59
CA LEU A 193 -9.32 -19.93 4.72
C LEU A 193 -8.48 -19.18 5.77
N TYR A 194 -8.56 -17.86 5.77
CA TYR A 194 -7.83 -17.03 6.73
C TYR A 194 -8.28 -17.24 8.17
N ASP A 195 -9.53 -17.62 8.41
CA ASP A 195 -10.10 -17.87 9.74
C ASP A 195 -9.65 -19.20 10.36
N ARG A 196 -9.09 -20.11 9.58
CA ARG A 196 -8.62 -21.41 10.09
C ARG A 196 -7.47 -21.21 11.07
N GLU A 197 -7.46 -21.94 12.16
CA GLU A 197 -6.38 -21.92 13.16
C GLU A 197 -5.06 -22.48 12.59
N ASP A 198 -5.17 -23.42 11.64
CA ASP A 198 -4.04 -24.02 10.94
C ASP A 198 -3.60 -23.25 9.68
N TYR A 199 -4.18 -22.06 9.42
CA TYR A 199 -3.75 -21.21 8.30
C TYR A 199 -2.25 -20.93 8.38
N ARG A 200 -1.55 -21.14 7.27
CA ARG A 200 -0.09 -20.97 7.18
C ARG A 200 0.23 -19.87 6.18
N PRO A 201 0.25 -18.60 6.62
CA PRO A 201 0.66 -17.53 5.75
C PRO A 201 2.14 -17.71 5.39
N ALA A 202 2.51 -17.41 4.15
CA ALA A 202 3.89 -17.21 3.82
C ALA A 202 4.34 -15.87 4.45
N ILE A 203 5.08 -15.99 5.55
CA ILE A 203 5.76 -14.83 6.13
C ILE A 203 6.95 -14.54 5.22
N GLY A 204 6.84 -13.48 4.42
CA GLY A 204 7.75 -13.19 3.32
C GLY A 204 9.21 -13.13 3.74
N GLN A 205 9.96 -14.20 3.49
CA GLN A 205 11.41 -14.25 3.72
C GLN A 205 12.16 -13.16 2.95
N THR A 206 11.58 -12.71 1.83
CA THR A 206 12.18 -11.67 0.97
C THR A 206 12.30 -10.32 1.67
N TYR A 207 11.38 -9.97 2.57
CA TYR A 207 11.38 -8.70 3.29
C TYR A 207 11.57 -8.81 4.80
N LEU A 208 11.31 -9.98 5.39
CA LEU A 208 11.62 -10.25 6.80
C LEU A 208 13.00 -10.89 7.01
N GLY A 209 13.69 -11.22 5.90
CA GLY A 209 15.01 -11.84 5.94
C GLY A 209 14.97 -13.37 5.96
N ARG A 210 16.16 -13.97 5.78
CA ARG A 210 16.32 -15.43 5.69
C ARG A 210 15.99 -16.17 7.01
N THR A 211 15.90 -15.46 8.11
CA THR A 211 15.62 -16.00 9.45
C THR A 211 14.13 -16.02 9.77
N ALA A 212 13.26 -15.52 8.88
CA ALA A 212 11.82 -15.57 9.09
C ALA A 212 11.36 -17.02 9.26
N ARG A 213 10.74 -17.32 10.39
CA ARG A 213 10.25 -18.66 10.72
C ARG A 213 8.77 -18.75 10.41
N PRO A 214 8.26 -19.94 10.03
CA PRO A 214 6.83 -20.18 9.92
C PRO A 214 6.13 -19.85 11.25
N PHE A 215 5.00 -19.19 11.14
CA PHE A 215 4.15 -18.89 12.28
C PHE A 215 2.71 -19.34 11.94
N PRO A 216 2.40 -20.63 12.14
CA PRO A 216 1.06 -21.16 11.86
C PRO A 216 -0.01 -20.38 12.61
N GLY A 217 -1.13 -20.14 11.96
CA GLY A 217 -2.23 -19.37 12.53
C GLY A 217 -1.99 -17.84 12.59
N ALA A 218 -0.84 -17.35 12.15
CA ALA A 218 -0.56 -15.92 12.21
C ALA A 218 -1.59 -15.10 11.45
N ARG A 219 -1.97 -13.97 12.04
CA ARG A 219 -2.82 -12.94 11.41
C ARG A 219 -1.94 -11.77 10.99
N ILE A 220 -1.84 -11.58 9.69
CA ILE A 220 -0.95 -10.57 9.08
C ILE A 220 -1.74 -9.29 8.84
N GLN A 221 -1.20 -8.13 9.24
CA GLN A 221 -1.82 -6.84 8.98
C GLN A 221 -2.12 -6.63 7.49
N GLY A 222 -1.17 -7.02 6.62
CA GLY A 222 -1.35 -6.91 5.17
C GLY A 222 -2.57 -7.65 4.61
N VAL A 223 -3.03 -8.73 5.24
CA VAL A 223 -4.26 -9.42 4.81
C VAL A 223 -5.50 -8.58 5.14
N TRP A 224 -5.57 -8.02 6.35
CA TRP A 224 -6.66 -7.10 6.71
C TRP A 224 -6.69 -5.86 5.83
N MET A 225 -5.52 -5.37 5.44
CA MET A 225 -5.35 -4.27 4.49
C MET A 225 -6.04 -4.57 3.15
N VAL A 226 -5.74 -5.72 2.54
CA VAL A 226 -6.34 -6.06 1.24
C VAL A 226 -7.84 -6.37 1.40
N LEU A 227 -8.25 -7.05 2.48
CA LEU A 227 -9.66 -7.31 2.75
C LEU A 227 -10.47 -6.01 2.89
N VAL A 228 -10.01 -5.03 3.67
CA VAL A 228 -10.71 -3.75 3.80
C VAL A 228 -10.73 -3.00 2.47
N ARG A 229 -9.63 -3.05 1.71
CA ARG A 229 -9.55 -2.38 0.40
C ARG A 229 -10.59 -2.92 -0.57
N VAL A 230 -10.63 -4.23 -0.75
CA VAL A 230 -11.58 -4.90 -1.66
C VAL A 230 -13.03 -4.70 -1.19
N ALA A 231 -13.29 -4.89 0.12
CA ALA A 231 -14.63 -4.72 0.66
C ALA A 231 -15.13 -3.27 0.51
N THR A 232 -14.31 -2.26 0.86
CA THR A 232 -14.65 -0.84 0.68
C THR A 232 -15.00 -0.52 -0.76
N GLN A 233 -14.17 -0.93 -1.72
CA GLN A 233 -14.39 -0.71 -3.15
C GLN A 233 -15.70 -1.35 -3.64
N MET A 234 -15.97 -2.59 -3.23
CA MET A 234 -17.20 -3.28 -3.61
C MET A 234 -18.44 -2.63 -2.97
N LEU A 235 -18.33 -2.14 -1.74
CA LEU A 235 -19.40 -1.46 -1.01
C LEU A 235 -19.69 -0.04 -1.55
N GLU A 236 -18.70 0.63 -2.16
CA GLU A 236 -18.94 1.88 -2.91
C GLU A 236 -19.81 1.66 -4.15
N MET A 237 -19.81 0.45 -4.72
CA MET A 237 -20.61 0.10 -5.88
C MET A 237 -22.00 -0.41 -5.50
N ARG A 238 -22.10 -1.21 -4.44
CA ARG A 238 -23.35 -1.87 -4.03
C ARG A 238 -23.29 -2.27 -2.55
N ASN A 239 -24.35 -1.93 -1.81
CA ASN A 239 -24.50 -2.38 -0.42
C ASN A 239 -24.59 -3.91 -0.33
N ASP A 240 -23.80 -4.50 0.57
CA ASP A 240 -23.78 -5.93 0.83
C ASP A 240 -23.46 -6.20 2.31
N PRO A 241 -24.38 -6.86 3.08
CA PRO A 241 -24.18 -7.07 4.51
C PRO A 241 -22.99 -7.95 4.89
N GLU A 242 -22.56 -8.86 4.00
CA GLU A 242 -21.38 -9.69 4.25
C GLU A 242 -20.10 -8.88 4.10
N LEU A 243 -19.99 -8.11 3.03
CA LEU A 243 -18.84 -7.23 2.81
C LEU A 243 -18.75 -6.15 3.90
N GLU A 244 -19.90 -5.64 4.39
CA GLU A 244 -19.92 -4.76 5.58
C GLU A 244 -19.33 -5.43 6.82
N LYS A 245 -19.58 -6.72 7.04
CA LYS A 245 -18.94 -7.49 8.14
C LYS A 245 -17.45 -7.63 7.92
N VAL A 246 -17.01 -7.91 6.69
CA VAL A 246 -15.58 -8.01 6.35
C VAL A 246 -14.88 -6.68 6.59
N ALA A 247 -15.43 -5.56 6.10
CA ALA A 247 -14.88 -4.22 6.30
C ALA A 247 -14.78 -3.87 7.80
N LYS A 248 -15.86 -4.04 8.56
CA LYS A 248 -15.87 -3.78 10.01
C LYS A 248 -14.86 -4.62 10.77
N ARG A 249 -14.76 -5.92 10.46
CA ARG A 249 -13.80 -6.81 11.09
C ARG A 249 -12.35 -6.42 10.77
N SER A 250 -12.08 -6.03 9.53
CA SER A 250 -10.75 -5.56 9.13
C SER A 250 -10.37 -4.25 9.83
N VAL A 251 -11.32 -3.32 9.94
CA VAL A 251 -11.14 -2.08 10.71
C VAL A 251 -10.84 -2.40 12.18
N ASP A 252 -11.62 -3.27 12.81
CA ASP A 252 -11.44 -3.66 14.21
C ASP A 252 -10.09 -4.33 14.46
N ALA A 253 -9.71 -5.27 13.59
CA ALA A 253 -8.42 -5.97 13.69
C ALA A 253 -7.24 -4.99 13.68
N VAL A 254 -7.25 -3.99 12.79
CA VAL A 254 -6.17 -3.00 12.71
C VAL A 254 -6.26 -1.96 13.83
N LEU A 255 -7.48 -1.47 14.12
CA LEU A 255 -7.71 -0.41 15.09
C LEU A 255 -7.38 -0.83 16.52
N ASN A 256 -7.79 -2.04 16.92
CA ASN A 256 -7.79 -2.49 18.30
C ASN A 256 -6.77 -3.59 18.60
N HIS A 257 -6.38 -4.41 17.62
CA HIS A 257 -5.51 -5.58 17.86
C HIS A 257 -4.10 -5.38 17.31
N HIS A 258 -3.93 -5.03 16.04
CA HIS A 258 -2.60 -4.76 15.47
C HIS A 258 -1.95 -3.51 16.10
N PHE A 259 -2.72 -2.50 16.45
CA PHE A 259 -2.18 -1.30 17.08
C PHE A 259 -1.63 -1.59 18.48
N HIS A 260 -0.33 -1.32 18.68
CA HIS A 260 0.34 -1.48 19.96
C HIS A 260 0.38 -0.15 20.71
N PRO A 261 -0.29 -0.03 21.88
CA PRO A 261 -0.41 1.24 22.57
C PRO A 261 0.91 1.75 23.15
N GLY A 262 1.85 0.86 23.52
CA GLY A 262 3.13 1.22 24.12
C GLY A 262 4.06 1.99 23.18
N PHE A 263 4.17 1.57 21.93
CA PHE A 263 4.99 2.27 20.91
C PHE A 263 4.19 2.97 19.82
N GLN A 264 2.84 2.88 19.89
CA GLN A 264 1.90 3.57 19.00
C GLN A 264 2.13 3.28 17.51
N LEU A 265 2.40 2.03 17.19
CA LEU A 265 2.56 1.49 15.84
C LEU A 265 1.76 0.20 15.72
N ASN A 266 1.53 -0.26 14.50
CA ASN A 266 0.86 -1.53 14.27
C ASN A 266 1.88 -2.66 14.22
N ASN A 267 1.68 -3.71 15.02
CA ASN A 267 2.38 -4.97 14.84
C ASN A 267 1.97 -5.61 13.50
N GLU A 268 2.92 -6.19 12.80
CA GLU A 268 2.64 -6.88 11.54
C GLU A 268 1.92 -8.22 11.78
N LEU A 269 2.30 -8.95 12.83
CA LEU A 269 1.80 -10.29 13.11
C LEU A 269 1.12 -10.39 14.47
N LEU A 270 0.00 -11.10 14.49
CA LEU A 270 -0.74 -11.50 15.70
C LEU A 270 -0.97 -13.01 15.68
N ASN A 271 -1.34 -13.58 16.82
CA ASN A 271 -1.85 -14.94 16.92
C ASN A 271 -3.23 -15.06 16.21
N HIS A 272 -3.71 -16.28 16.00
CA HIS A 272 -5.01 -16.52 15.33
C HIS A 272 -6.20 -15.90 16.06
N ASP A 273 -6.13 -15.80 17.39
CA ASP A 273 -7.12 -15.15 18.25
C ASP A 273 -6.97 -13.63 18.36
N LEU A 274 -6.10 -13.04 17.54
CA LEU A 274 -5.71 -11.62 17.53
C LEU A 274 -4.97 -11.16 18.79
N SER A 275 -4.53 -12.05 19.66
CA SER A 275 -3.61 -11.71 20.75
C SER A 275 -2.20 -11.44 20.22
N ARG A 276 -1.38 -10.75 21.02
CA ARG A 276 0.01 -10.47 20.65
C ARG A 276 0.86 -11.71 20.81
N PRO A 277 1.73 -12.04 19.83
CA PRO A 277 2.64 -13.18 19.96
C PRO A 277 3.71 -12.91 21.02
N ALA A 278 4.15 -13.97 21.71
CA ALA A 278 5.25 -13.92 22.65
C ALA A 278 6.58 -14.44 22.06
N ASN A 279 6.78 -14.22 20.75
CA ASN A 279 7.96 -14.67 20.00
C ASN A 279 8.69 -13.48 19.37
N GLU A 280 9.65 -13.75 18.47
CA GLU A 280 10.46 -12.74 17.77
C GLU A 280 9.61 -11.72 16.95
N TYR A 281 8.36 -12.02 16.65
CA TYR A 281 7.46 -11.13 15.91
C TYR A 281 6.66 -10.17 16.80
N SER A 282 6.79 -10.26 18.11
CA SER A 282 6.06 -9.41 19.08
C SER A 282 6.30 -7.90 18.88
N GLN A 283 7.45 -7.55 18.31
CA GLN A 283 7.85 -6.16 18.08
C GLN A 283 8.10 -5.85 16.60
N LEU A 284 7.66 -6.74 15.70
CA LEU A 284 7.79 -6.51 14.27
C LEU A 284 6.75 -5.51 13.78
N VAL A 285 7.23 -4.41 13.21
CA VAL A 285 6.42 -3.40 12.52
C VAL A 285 6.84 -3.34 11.05
N TYR A 286 5.99 -3.81 10.15
CA TYR A 286 6.22 -3.59 8.74
C TYR A 286 5.70 -2.20 8.37
N THR A 287 6.56 -1.20 8.49
CA THR A 287 6.18 0.22 8.36
C THR A 287 5.54 0.54 7.01
N GLY A 288 6.00 -0.09 5.92
CA GLY A 288 5.38 0.04 4.61
C GLY A 288 3.90 -0.41 4.63
N HIS A 289 3.61 -1.62 5.12
CA HIS A 289 2.22 -2.11 5.27
C HIS A 289 1.41 -1.24 6.23
N GLY A 290 2.03 -0.79 7.35
CA GLY A 290 1.33 0.08 8.30
C GLY A 290 0.86 1.39 7.66
N ILE A 291 1.71 2.02 6.85
CA ILE A 291 1.41 3.24 6.10
C ILE A 291 0.32 2.97 5.06
N GLU A 292 0.46 1.90 4.26
CA GLU A 292 -0.50 1.51 3.24
C GLU A 292 -1.86 1.17 3.83
N THR A 293 -1.90 0.35 4.88
CA THR A 293 -3.14 -0.01 5.58
C THR A 293 -3.89 1.22 6.07
N LEU A 294 -3.18 2.16 6.67
CA LEU A 294 -3.80 3.33 7.30
C LEU A 294 -4.46 4.26 6.29
N TRP A 295 -3.87 4.50 5.11
CA TRP A 295 -4.59 5.29 4.11
C TRP A 295 -5.77 4.54 3.48
N MET A 296 -5.72 3.22 3.35
CA MET A 296 -6.89 2.43 2.91
C MET A 296 -8.03 2.52 3.93
N LEU A 297 -7.72 2.49 5.22
CA LEU A 297 -8.70 2.72 6.30
C LEU A 297 -9.26 4.16 6.31
N LEU A 298 -8.50 5.16 5.85
CA LEU A 298 -9.04 6.50 5.63
C LEU A 298 -10.15 6.50 4.56
N PHE A 299 -10.01 5.72 3.48
CA PHE A 299 -11.08 5.57 2.49
C PHE A 299 -12.32 4.91 3.09
N GLU A 300 -12.18 3.87 3.90
CA GLU A 300 -13.31 3.26 4.60
C GLU A 300 -13.99 4.25 5.55
N ALA A 301 -13.23 5.01 6.34
CA ALA A 301 -13.77 6.04 7.20
C ALA A 301 -14.54 7.13 6.42
N ILE A 302 -14.08 7.45 5.20
CA ILE A 302 -14.77 8.36 4.27
C ILE A 302 -16.06 7.73 3.78
N ARG A 303 -16.05 6.47 3.36
CA ARG A 303 -17.24 5.74 2.88
C ARG A 303 -18.34 5.72 3.91
N ILE A 304 -18.01 5.38 5.16
CA ILE A 304 -18.98 5.33 6.27
C ILE A 304 -19.25 6.69 6.93
N ARG A 305 -18.60 7.76 6.46
CA ARG A 305 -18.72 9.14 6.98
C ARG A 305 -18.38 9.31 8.46
N ASP A 306 -17.42 8.52 8.95
CA ASP A 306 -16.93 8.62 10.33
C ASP A 306 -15.68 9.52 10.41
N ASN A 307 -15.87 10.79 10.74
CA ASN A 307 -14.79 11.75 10.86
C ASN A 307 -13.85 11.47 12.05
N LYS A 308 -14.35 10.87 13.14
CA LYS A 308 -13.52 10.53 14.30
C LYS A 308 -12.57 9.38 13.96
N LEU A 309 -13.07 8.39 13.25
CA LEU A 309 -12.27 7.28 12.75
C LEU A 309 -11.23 7.78 11.74
N PHE A 310 -11.62 8.69 10.83
CA PHE A 310 -10.69 9.34 9.90
C PHE A 310 -9.55 10.06 10.63
N ASP A 311 -9.87 10.90 11.62
CA ASP A 311 -8.86 11.62 12.42
C ASP A 311 -7.92 10.63 13.14
N THR A 312 -8.45 9.54 13.70
CA THR A 312 -7.66 8.49 14.35
C THR A 312 -6.66 7.85 13.38
N PHE A 313 -7.11 7.47 12.20
CA PHE A 313 -6.22 6.85 11.20
C PHE A 313 -5.22 7.85 10.63
N ALA A 314 -5.59 9.11 10.45
CA ALA A 314 -4.69 10.16 10.02
C ALA A 314 -3.55 10.41 11.03
N ASP A 315 -3.86 10.43 12.35
CA ASP A 315 -2.86 10.58 13.40
C ASP A 315 -1.92 9.36 13.46
N ARG A 316 -2.45 8.14 13.32
CA ARG A 316 -1.65 6.91 13.25
C ARG A 316 -0.78 6.86 11.98
N PHE A 317 -1.32 7.26 10.83
CA PHE A 317 -0.56 7.39 9.59
C PHE A 317 0.62 8.35 9.76
N ARG A 318 0.36 9.53 10.32
CA ARG A 318 1.41 10.51 10.64
C ARG A 318 2.49 9.89 11.52
N ARG A 319 2.10 9.13 12.56
CA ARG A 319 3.03 8.47 13.49
C ARG A 319 3.91 7.43 12.78
N HIS A 320 3.31 6.55 11.96
CA HIS A 320 4.06 5.53 11.20
C HIS A 320 5.08 6.16 10.27
N VAL A 321 4.69 7.16 9.48
CA VAL A 321 5.60 7.86 8.58
C VAL A 321 6.72 8.56 9.37
N SER A 322 6.39 9.23 10.48
CA SER A 322 7.39 9.95 11.29
C SER A 322 8.44 9.02 11.91
N VAL A 323 8.04 7.81 12.31
CA VAL A 323 8.98 6.81 12.86
C VAL A 323 9.82 6.17 11.76
N ALA A 324 9.23 5.92 10.59
CA ALA A 324 9.92 5.27 9.48
C ALA A 324 10.84 6.20 8.68
N TRP A 325 10.75 7.52 8.88
CA TRP A 325 11.50 8.50 8.10
C TRP A 325 13.00 8.48 8.40
N ASP A 326 13.82 8.44 7.37
CA ASP A 326 15.27 8.60 7.48
C ASP A 326 15.66 10.08 7.46
N ASP A 327 16.02 10.63 8.63
CA ASP A 327 16.39 12.03 8.76
C ASP A 327 17.73 12.39 8.08
N VAL A 328 18.53 11.41 7.68
CA VAL A 328 19.84 11.62 7.04
C VAL A 328 19.71 11.70 5.51
N TYR A 329 19.02 10.74 4.90
CA TYR A 329 18.95 10.61 3.44
C TYR A 329 17.55 10.83 2.88
N GLY A 330 16.54 11.01 3.74
CA GLY A 330 15.14 11.13 3.34
C GLY A 330 14.48 9.78 3.02
N GLY A 331 13.16 9.81 2.84
CA GLY A 331 12.35 8.62 2.56
C GLY A 331 12.09 7.75 3.80
N VAL A 332 11.18 6.78 3.66
CA VAL A 332 10.80 5.86 4.73
C VAL A 332 11.49 4.51 4.58
N PHE A 333 11.94 3.94 5.70
CA PHE A 333 12.36 2.55 5.76
C PHE A 333 11.16 1.63 5.71
N ARG A 334 11.34 0.44 5.15
CA ARG A 334 10.28 -0.54 4.94
C ARG A 334 9.90 -1.32 6.20
N ASN A 335 10.88 -1.75 7.00
CA ASN A 335 10.67 -2.61 8.17
C ASN A 335 11.43 -2.14 9.40
N LEU A 336 10.74 -2.07 10.52
CA LEU A 336 11.29 -2.04 11.86
C LEU A 336 11.17 -3.46 12.46
N MET A 337 12.27 -4.18 12.45
CA MET A 337 12.32 -5.59 12.83
C MET A 337 12.13 -5.81 14.33
N ASN A 338 12.60 -4.88 15.13
CA ASN A 338 12.42 -4.87 16.58
C ASN A 338 12.39 -3.43 17.09
N VAL A 339 11.31 -3.05 17.76
CA VAL A 339 11.09 -1.68 18.23
C VAL A 339 12.08 -1.31 19.33
N ASP A 340 12.22 -2.15 20.37
CA ASP A 340 13.09 -1.85 21.53
C ASP A 340 14.57 -1.83 21.15
N ALA A 341 15.01 -2.72 20.27
CA ALA A 341 16.37 -2.76 19.76
C ALA A 341 16.63 -1.71 18.67
N ASN A 342 15.62 -0.97 18.21
CA ASN A 342 15.70 -0.04 17.08
C ASN A 342 16.36 -0.68 15.84
N LEU A 343 15.97 -1.93 15.55
CA LEU A 343 16.58 -2.74 14.48
C LEU A 343 15.78 -2.60 13.18
N TRP A 344 16.40 -2.00 12.17
CA TRP A 344 15.80 -1.72 10.86
C TRP A 344 16.41 -2.57 9.75
N THR A 345 15.60 -2.92 8.75
CA THR A 345 16.11 -3.17 7.40
C THR A 345 16.27 -1.83 6.70
N LEU A 346 17.47 -1.59 6.16
CA LEU A 346 17.82 -0.27 5.62
C LEU A 346 17.48 -0.11 4.13
N ASP A 347 16.68 -1.02 3.58
CA ASP A 347 16.20 -0.87 2.22
C ASP A 347 15.03 0.12 2.15
N LYS A 348 14.98 0.82 1.02
CA LYS A 348 13.92 1.77 0.69
C LYS A 348 13.29 1.33 -0.62
N VAL A 349 12.02 0.95 -0.55
CA VAL A 349 11.25 0.53 -1.72
C VAL A 349 10.41 1.70 -2.22
N LEU A 350 10.30 1.82 -3.54
CA LEU A 350 9.50 2.88 -4.16
C LEU A 350 8.07 2.87 -3.64
N TRP A 351 7.41 1.72 -3.66
CA TRP A 351 6.01 1.63 -3.28
C TRP A 351 5.71 2.17 -1.88
N ALA A 352 6.59 1.95 -0.90
CA ALA A 352 6.37 2.49 0.45
C ALA A 352 6.40 4.02 0.49
N GLN A 353 7.22 4.66 -0.36
CA GLN A 353 7.22 6.12 -0.51
C GLN A 353 5.94 6.61 -1.17
N GLU A 354 5.45 5.88 -2.16
CA GLU A 354 4.22 6.18 -2.88
C GLU A 354 2.98 6.09 -1.99
N GLU A 355 2.97 5.14 -1.03
CA GLU A 355 1.93 5.05 -0.01
C GLU A 355 1.91 6.28 0.92
N VAL A 356 3.10 6.84 1.21
CA VAL A 356 3.18 8.12 1.94
C VAL A 356 2.58 9.26 1.12
N LEU A 357 2.86 9.31 -0.19
CA LEU A 357 2.31 10.33 -1.08
C LEU A 357 0.79 10.24 -1.19
N ILE A 358 0.22 9.03 -1.32
CA ILE A 358 -1.24 8.83 -1.36
C ILE A 358 -1.88 9.29 -0.06
N GLY A 359 -1.42 8.77 1.07
CA GLY A 359 -2.05 9.04 2.36
C GLY A 359 -1.92 10.50 2.79
N SER A 360 -0.74 11.11 2.61
CA SER A 360 -0.52 12.52 2.97
C SER A 360 -1.35 13.47 2.10
N LEU A 361 -1.46 13.21 0.78
CA LEU A 361 -2.27 14.03 -0.11
C LEU A 361 -3.76 13.87 0.20
N LEU A 362 -4.24 12.66 0.48
CA LEU A 362 -5.62 12.40 0.88
C LEU A 362 -6.00 13.17 2.16
N VAL A 363 -5.14 13.11 3.19
CA VAL A 363 -5.38 13.85 4.44
C VAL A 363 -5.34 15.36 4.18
N PHE A 364 -4.37 15.85 3.40
CA PHE A 364 -4.28 17.27 3.07
C PHE A 364 -5.50 17.75 2.29
N GLU A 365 -5.92 17.03 1.26
CA GLU A 365 -7.12 17.33 0.47
C GLU A 365 -8.38 17.48 1.34
N ARG A 366 -8.52 16.61 2.33
CA ARG A 366 -9.71 16.55 3.19
C ARG A 366 -9.70 17.55 4.33
N THR A 367 -8.53 17.85 4.88
CA THR A 367 -8.41 18.61 6.14
C THR A 367 -7.65 19.91 6.02
N GLY A 368 -6.84 20.10 4.98
CA GLY A 368 -5.89 21.21 4.88
C GLY A 368 -4.79 21.18 5.95
N ALA A 369 -4.53 20.02 6.58
CA ALA A 369 -3.57 19.89 7.68
C ALA A 369 -2.14 20.24 7.24
N PRO A 370 -1.46 21.22 7.88
CA PRO A 370 -0.12 21.63 7.48
C PRO A 370 0.92 20.49 7.50
N TRP A 371 0.83 19.59 8.49
CA TRP A 371 1.73 18.45 8.61
C TRP A 371 1.61 17.48 7.43
N ALA A 372 0.39 17.31 6.89
CA ALA A 372 0.17 16.41 5.75
C ALA A 372 0.73 17.01 4.47
N ARG A 373 0.64 18.34 4.30
CA ARG A 373 1.30 19.06 3.23
C ARG A 373 2.83 18.92 3.30
N GLU A 374 3.41 19.21 4.46
CA GLU A 374 4.86 19.10 4.67
C GLU A 374 5.36 17.67 4.38
N MET A 375 4.61 16.67 4.85
CA MET A 375 4.91 15.26 4.61
C MET A 375 4.86 14.92 3.12
N PHE A 376 3.84 15.39 2.39
CA PHE A 376 3.76 15.26 0.94
C PHE A 376 4.95 15.93 0.25
N ASP A 377 5.21 17.21 0.56
CA ASP A 377 6.24 18.01 -0.10
C ASP A 377 7.63 17.37 0.03
N ARG A 378 8.01 16.96 1.24
CA ARG A 378 9.33 16.32 1.47
C ARG A 378 9.44 14.94 0.84
N THR A 379 8.35 14.14 0.89
CA THR A 379 8.36 12.80 0.29
C THR A 379 8.41 12.90 -1.24
N TYR A 380 7.66 13.84 -1.83
CA TYR A 380 7.70 14.09 -3.28
C TYR A 380 9.10 14.50 -3.74
N ALA A 381 9.74 15.44 -3.03
CA ALA A 381 11.11 15.86 -3.34
C ALA A 381 12.10 14.69 -3.31
N TYR A 382 12.02 13.85 -2.27
CA TYR A 382 12.83 12.64 -2.15
C TYR A 382 12.59 11.66 -3.29
N VAL A 383 11.32 11.33 -3.58
CA VAL A 383 10.94 10.39 -4.63
C VAL A 383 11.43 10.85 -6.00
N MET A 384 11.17 12.12 -6.35
CA MET A 384 11.55 12.68 -7.65
C MET A 384 13.06 12.79 -7.86
N SER A 385 13.83 12.95 -6.79
CA SER A 385 15.30 12.98 -6.89
C SER A 385 15.94 11.59 -6.96
N THR A 386 15.23 10.55 -6.54
CA THR A 386 15.82 9.25 -6.26
C THR A 386 15.42 8.18 -7.27
N PHE A 387 14.13 8.01 -7.55
CA PHE A 387 13.62 6.83 -8.26
C PHE A 387 13.47 6.97 -9.78
N PRO A 388 13.15 8.13 -10.39
CA PRO A 388 13.01 8.23 -11.83
C PRO A 388 14.32 7.89 -12.56
N LEU A 389 14.23 7.01 -13.57
CA LEU A 389 15.39 6.51 -14.31
C LEU A 389 15.62 7.25 -15.65
N LYS A 390 14.92 8.35 -15.91
CA LYS A 390 15.06 9.15 -17.15
C LYS A 390 16.53 9.56 -17.45
N LYS A 391 17.29 9.91 -16.41
CA LYS A 391 18.72 10.22 -16.55
C LYS A 391 19.57 9.03 -17.05
N TYR A 392 19.02 7.82 -16.99
CA TYR A 392 19.64 6.58 -17.49
C TYR A 392 18.95 6.06 -18.75
N GLY A 393 18.07 6.85 -19.37
CA GLY A 393 17.39 6.53 -20.62
C GLY A 393 16.16 5.65 -20.49
N SER A 394 15.63 5.46 -19.26
CA SER A 394 14.42 4.66 -19.04
C SER A 394 13.24 5.55 -18.57
N PRO A 395 12.02 5.32 -19.08
CA PRO A 395 10.84 6.07 -18.63
C PRO A 395 10.27 5.56 -17.31
N VAL A 396 10.68 4.38 -16.83
CA VAL A 396 10.18 3.80 -15.57
C VAL A 396 11.03 4.25 -14.38
N TRP A 397 10.58 3.90 -13.18
CA TRP A 397 11.22 4.27 -11.93
C TRP A 397 11.87 3.04 -11.28
N ALA A 398 12.95 3.24 -10.53
CA ALA A 398 13.62 2.18 -9.80
C ALA A 398 12.71 1.60 -8.72
N TYR A 399 12.72 0.27 -8.57
CA TYR A 399 11.84 -0.42 -7.62
C TYR A 399 12.28 -0.26 -6.16
N ALA A 400 13.56 -0.42 -5.88
CA ALA A 400 14.10 -0.40 -4.52
C ALA A 400 15.59 -0.09 -4.50
N GLY A 401 16.09 0.22 -3.34
CA GLY A 401 17.50 0.41 -3.08
C GLY A 401 17.87 0.26 -1.62
N ASN A 402 19.14 0.46 -1.32
CA ASN A 402 19.65 0.55 0.03
C ASN A 402 19.28 1.92 0.65
N ARG A 403 19.82 2.22 1.83
CA ARG A 403 19.57 3.48 2.53
C ARG A 403 19.83 4.74 1.70
N LYS A 404 20.90 4.76 0.90
CA LYS A 404 21.25 5.91 0.03
C LYS A 404 20.49 5.92 -1.28
N VAL A 405 20.05 4.74 -1.75
CA VAL A 405 19.39 4.52 -3.03
C VAL A 405 20.29 4.93 -4.20
N GLU A 406 21.33 4.16 -4.44
CA GLU A 406 22.26 4.31 -5.58
C GLU A 406 21.78 3.47 -6.76
N PHE A 407 21.65 4.09 -7.95
CA PHE A 407 21.17 3.35 -9.14
C PHE A 407 22.03 2.13 -9.49
N GLU A 408 23.34 2.22 -9.32
CA GLU A 408 24.24 1.11 -9.63
C GLU A 408 23.93 -0.15 -8.82
N GLU A 409 23.40 -0.01 -7.61
CA GLU A 409 22.97 -1.13 -6.78
C GLU A 409 21.70 -1.81 -7.31
N PHE A 410 20.91 -1.13 -8.12
CA PHE A 410 19.70 -1.69 -8.70
C PHE A 410 19.97 -2.58 -9.90
N LYS A 411 21.12 -2.47 -10.58
CA LYS A 411 21.46 -3.30 -11.74
C LYS A 411 21.41 -4.80 -11.45
N THR A 412 21.65 -5.18 -10.21
CA THR A 412 21.65 -6.58 -9.76
C THR A 412 20.37 -6.98 -9.02
N ARG A 413 19.45 -6.04 -8.80
CA ARG A 413 18.20 -6.26 -8.07
C ARG A 413 17.13 -6.91 -8.93
N PRO A 414 16.03 -7.43 -8.32
CA PRO A 414 15.08 -8.21 -9.06
C PRO A 414 14.62 -7.46 -10.30
N LYS A 415 14.88 -8.06 -11.44
CA LYS A 415 14.42 -7.60 -12.74
C LYS A 415 12.91 -7.77 -12.77
N ARG A 416 12.21 -6.79 -12.20
CA ARG A 416 10.76 -6.78 -12.06
C ARG A 416 10.22 -5.38 -12.26
N ILE A 417 9.30 -5.25 -13.19
CA ILE A 417 8.49 -4.05 -13.38
C ILE A 417 7.18 -4.24 -12.61
N GLU A 418 6.95 -3.36 -11.68
CA GLU A 418 5.77 -3.39 -10.83
C GLU A 418 4.59 -2.71 -11.52
N ASN A 419 3.43 -3.39 -11.59
CA ASN A 419 2.28 -2.93 -12.36
C ASN A 419 1.11 -2.42 -11.50
N TYR A 420 1.33 -2.10 -10.23
CA TYR A 420 0.24 -1.75 -9.32
C TYR A 420 0.49 -0.48 -8.49
N HIS A 421 1.51 -0.46 -7.60
CA HIS A 421 1.68 0.66 -6.67
C HIS A 421 1.99 1.96 -7.42
N HIS A 422 2.92 1.93 -8.36
CA HIS A 422 3.29 3.12 -9.11
C HIS A 422 2.12 3.73 -9.90
N PRO A 423 1.42 3.01 -10.79
CA PRO A 423 0.26 3.58 -11.47
C PRO A 423 -0.89 3.91 -10.51
N ARG A 424 -1.11 3.14 -9.43
CA ARG A 424 -2.11 3.45 -8.41
C ARG A 424 -1.83 4.80 -7.76
N HIS A 425 -0.58 5.04 -7.34
CA HIS A 425 -0.15 6.32 -6.79
C HIS A 425 -0.40 7.46 -7.78
N LEU A 426 0.05 7.33 -9.03
CA LEU A 426 -0.14 8.36 -10.05
C LEU A 426 -1.62 8.68 -10.26
N MET A 427 -2.48 7.67 -10.38
CA MET A 427 -3.91 7.84 -10.61
C MET A 427 -4.64 8.45 -9.41
N LEU A 428 -4.42 7.93 -8.20
CA LEU A 428 -5.11 8.41 -7.00
C LEU A 428 -4.73 9.85 -6.67
N ASN A 429 -3.44 10.19 -6.81
CA ASN A 429 -2.97 11.54 -6.55
C ASN A 429 -3.44 12.53 -7.63
N LEU A 430 -3.45 12.13 -8.90
CA LEU A 430 -3.99 12.95 -9.97
C LEU A 430 -5.47 13.29 -9.71
N LEU A 431 -6.28 12.30 -9.36
CA LEU A 431 -7.69 12.52 -9.01
C LEU A 431 -7.87 13.43 -7.78
N ALA A 432 -7.01 13.33 -6.78
CA ALA A 432 -7.05 14.21 -5.61
C ALA A 432 -6.70 15.66 -6.00
N ILE A 433 -5.69 15.83 -6.86
CA ILE A 433 -5.27 17.15 -7.36
C ILE A 433 -6.38 17.76 -8.23
N ASP A 434 -6.97 17.00 -9.16
CA ASP A 434 -8.08 17.46 -10.01
C ASP A 434 -9.26 17.92 -9.14
N ARG A 435 -9.64 17.16 -8.09
CA ARG A 435 -10.69 17.60 -7.14
C ARG A 435 -10.36 18.90 -6.40
N MET A 436 -9.08 19.15 -6.09
CA MET A 436 -8.67 20.42 -5.47
C MET A 436 -8.73 21.58 -6.46
N ILE A 437 -8.39 21.36 -7.74
CA ILE A 437 -8.52 22.35 -8.83
C ILE A 437 -10.00 22.72 -9.03
N ASP A 438 -10.89 21.72 -9.10
CA ASP A 438 -12.32 21.91 -9.39
C ASP A 438 -13.09 22.62 -8.27
N ARG A 439 -12.61 22.58 -7.02
CA ARG A 439 -13.23 23.33 -5.92
C ARG A 439 -13.25 24.84 -6.12
N GLY A 440 -12.36 25.37 -6.96
CA GLY A 440 -12.34 26.79 -7.29
C GLY A 440 -13.33 27.22 -8.36
N GLY A 441 -13.88 26.28 -9.15
CA GLY A 441 -14.85 26.57 -10.21
C GLY A 441 -16.31 26.70 -9.74
N LYS A 442 -16.59 26.45 -8.48
CA LYS A 442 -17.92 26.52 -7.87
C LYS A 442 -17.97 27.68 -6.86
N ARG A 443 -17.80 28.92 -7.33
CA ARG A 443 -18.20 30.15 -6.60
C ARG A 443 -19.40 30.77 -7.28
#